data_594e88fb79656408b1238dc7e51e991a
#
_entry.id   594e88fb79656408b1238dc7e51e991a
#
_cell.length_a   1.000
_cell.length_b   1.000
_cell.length_c   1.000
_cell.angle_alpha   90.00
_cell.angle_beta   90.00
_cell.angle_gamma   90.00
#
_symmetry.space_group_name_H-M   'P 1'
#
loop_
_entity.id
_entity.type
_entity.pdbx_description
1 polymer ?
#
loop_
_entity_poly.entity_id
_entity_poly.type
_entity_poly.pdbx_seq_one_letter_code
_entity_poly.pdbx_strand_id
1 'polypeptide(L)'
;MCQTMRLFFALLLVFFYGFAFNASASNLPDLGEVGVEDLSPAQERQIGEEIMRQVRRDPAWLDDPEIEEYINRLGRRLVAASEEPSRPFEFFVVRDAMLNAFALPGGYIGVHTGLILAAQSESELAGVLGHEIGHVTQRHIAQLIGKQKQMSMVMLASLLAAVAAGNSRVGEAAVLSGVAGATQAQLAYTRDFEREADRIGLQTLEAAGFDVRGMAGFFERLQRSFRLYENNINQTPYLRTHPLTTERIADMENRVMSMRYRQVPDSPDFSYVRARVRVQSLSGAEAVRTFAGLVAANPDNPSLHYGLALAQLRIGHLEEASRTLDELRRRAKPSPFIATLSSEISIARREPDAAINTLTAACKTFPESMSTIYALANAQIVGGRAQDAERGVRRALASRSNDMRLWGLLARANAALGKRTAQHRAQAEVYVLQGAYRGAVEQLELARRAGDGDFYELSAADARLREIRDRAEEERRSQRRGGR
;
A
#
# COMPACT_ATOMS: atom_id res chain seq x y z
N MET A 1 -2.74 15.59 -23.72
CA MET A 1 -3.06 14.64 -22.63
C MET A 1 -4.14 15.15 -21.66
N CYS A 2 -4.92 16.14 -22.01
CA CYS A 2 -5.90 16.78 -21.11
C CYS A 2 -7.39 16.64 -21.56
N GLN A 3 -7.66 16.08 -22.74
CA GLN A 3 -9.05 15.99 -23.26
C GLN A 3 -9.75 14.66 -22.97
N THR A 4 -9.04 13.56 -22.84
CA THR A 4 -9.63 12.24 -22.59
C THR A 4 -10.13 12.06 -21.15
N MET A 5 -9.52 12.74 -20.19
CA MET A 5 -9.92 12.69 -18.77
C MET A 5 -11.17 13.55 -18.48
N ARG A 6 -11.41 14.60 -19.27
CA ARG A 6 -12.63 15.44 -19.14
C ARG A 6 -13.90 14.72 -19.66
N LEU A 7 -13.76 13.84 -20.63
CA LEU A 7 -14.88 13.02 -21.14
C LEU A 7 -15.33 11.93 -20.16
N PHE A 8 -14.39 11.36 -19.39
CA PHE A 8 -14.71 10.34 -18.39
C PHE A 8 -15.49 10.91 -17.20
N PHE A 9 -15.18 12.14 -16.78
CA PHE A 9 -15.90 12.84 -15.69
C PHE A 9 -17.26 13.39 -16.13
N ALA A 10 -17.39 13.82 -17.38
CA ALA A 10 -18.69 14.27 -17.90
C ALA A 10 -19.69 13.12 -18.07
N LEU A 11 -19.20 11.91 -18.37
CA LEU A 11 -20.06 10.72 -18.44
C LEU A 11 -20.53 10.24 -17.05
N LEU A 12 -19.75 10.49 -15.99
CA LEU A 12 -20.14 10.13 -14.61
C LEU A 12 -21.25 11.05 -14.06
N LEU A 13 -21.30 12.30 -14.51
CA LEU A 13 -22.31 13.29 -14.06
C LEU A 13 -23.69 13.15 -14.76
N VAL A 14 -23.73 12.60 -15.96
CA VAL A 14 -24.98 12.36 -16.69
C VAL A 14 -25.74 11.13 -16.17
N PHE A 15 -25.04 10.27 -15.40
CA PHE A 15 -25.59 9.02 -14.83
C PHE A 15 -26.53 9.20 -13.65
N PHE A 16 -26.61 10.38 -13.07
CA PHE A 16 -27.35 10.63 -11.82
C PHE A 16 -28.83 10.93 -11.96
N TYR A 17 -29.41 10.99 -13.20
CA TYR A 17 -30.77 11.51 -13.40
C TYR A 17 -31.82 10.50 -13.87
N GLY A 18 -31.65 9.21 -13.71
CA GLY A 18 -32.68 8.33 -14.25
C GLY A 18 -32.76 6.91 -13.74
N PHE A 19 -33.04 6.65 -12.46
CA PHE A 19 -33.51 5.31 -12.07
C PHE A 19 -34.62 5.37 -11.02
N ALA A 20 -35.86 5.48 -11.50
CA ALA A 20 -37.03 4.98 -10.76
C ALA A 20 -37.16 3.48 -11.09
N PHE A 21 -36.83 2.60 -10.17
CA PHE A 21 -37.01 1.14 -10.29
C PHE A 21 -38.44 0.77 -9.89
N ASN A 22 -39.23 0.23 -10.83
CA ASN A 22 -40.36 -0.60 -10.49
C ASN A 22 -39.85 -1.97 -10.02
N ALA A 23 -39.86 -2.19 -8.71
CA ALA A 23 -39.60 -3.48 -8.12
C ALA A 23 -40.87 -4.33 -8.18
N SER A 24 -40.87 -5.36 -9.00
CA SER A 24 -41.84 -6.46 -8.88
C SER A 24 -41.57 -7.23 -7.61
N ALA A 25 -42.52 -7.18 -6.68
CA ALA A 25 -42.44 -7.91 -5.43
C ALA A 25 -42.54 -9.43 -5.69
N SER A 26 -41.46 -10.19 -5.40
CA SER A 26 -41.54 -11.63 -5.21
C SER A 26 -41.84 -11.91 -3.74
N ASN A 27 -42.96 -12.63 -3.50
CA ASN A 27 -43.40 -13.08 -2.18
C ASN A 27 -42.36 -13.98 -1.52
N LEU A 28 -41.64 -13.45 -0.54
CA LEU A 28 -40.90 -14.23 0.46
C LEU A 28 -41.57 -14.00 1.83
N PRO A 29 -41.63 -15.01 2.71
CA PRO A 29 -42.28 -14.88 4.01
C PRO A 29 -41.58 -13.84 4.89
N ASP A 30 -42.37 -12.97 5.48
CA ASP A 30 -41.99 -11.97 6.46
C ASP A 30 -41.59 -12.68 7.77
N LEU A 31 -40.29 -12.84 7.99
CA LEU A 31 -39.71 -13.31 9.25
C LEU A 31 -39.04 -12.13 9.96
N GLY A 32 -39.85 -11.38 10.71
CA GLY A 32 -39.43 -10.49 11.80
C GLY A 32 -38.33 -9.46 11.47
N GLU A 33 -38.47 -8.25 11.92
CA GLU A 33 -37.49 -7.15 11.80
C GLU A 33 -36.04 -7.66 12.04
N VAL A 34 -35.39 -8.07 10.97
CA VAL A 34 -33.95 -8.30 10.95
C VAL A 34 -33.31 -6.92 10.83
N GLY A 35 -32.56 -6.54 11.84
CA GLY A 35 -31.81 -5.29 11.88
C GLY A 35 -31.05 -5.06 10.59
N VAL A 36 -30.80 -3.81 10.27
CA VAL A 36 -30.04 -3.34 9.10
C VAL A 36 -28.91 -4.33 8.79
N GLU A 37 -29.01 -5.07 7.69
CA GLU A 37 -28.02 -6.05 7.32
C GLU A 37 -26.70 -5.31 7.06
N ASP A 38 -25.76 -5.47 7.98
CA ASP A 38 -24.38 -5.06 7.77
C ASP A 38 -23.83 -5.77 6.53
N LEU A 39 -22.93 -5.12 5.80
CA LEU A 39 -22.21 -5.76 4.69
C LEU A 39 -21.59 -7.07 5.17
N SER A 40 -21.79 -8.17 4.41
CA SER A 40 -21.10 -9.42 4.72
C SER A 40 -19.58 -9.26 4.54
N PRO A 41 -18.74 -10.04 5.23
CA PRO A 41 -17.29 -10.01 5.05
C PRO A 41 -16.85 -10.23 3.59
N ALA A 42 -17.59 -11.05 2.84
CA ALA A 42 -17.32 -11.28 1.41
C ALA A 42 -17.58 -10.02 0.57
N GLN A 43 -18.66 -9.28 0.85
CA GLN A 43 -18.96 -8.02 0.19
C GLN A 43 -17.94 -6.94 0.55
N GLU A 44 -17.55 -6.83 1.83
CA GLU A 44 -16.46 -5.93 2.25
C GLU A 44 -15.19 -6.21 1.45
N ARG A 45 -14.82 -7.48 1.32
CA ARG A 45 -13.64 -7.90 0.56
C ARG A 45 -13.74 -7.51 -0.92
N GLN A 46 -14.87 -7.77 -1.55
CA GLN A 46 -15.11 -7.44 -2.95
C GLN A 46 -15.00 -5.92 -3.20
N ILE A 47 -15.59 -5.11 -2.32
CA ILE A 47 -15.50 -3.64 -2.39
C ILE A 47 -14.03 -3.21 -2.25
N GLY A 48 -13.34 -3.73 -1.25
CA GLY A 48 -11.93 -3.42 -1.02
C GLY A 48 -11.05 -3.76 -2.21
N GLU A 49 -11.25 -4.92 -2.84
CA GLU A 49 -10.50 -5.33 -4.04
C GLU A 49 -10.76 -4.40 -5.23
N GLU A 50 -12.00 -3.92 -5.41
CA GLU A 50 -12.32 -2.94 -6.45
C GLU A 50 -11.61 -1.60 -6.21
N ILE A 51 -11.65 -1.10 -4.96
CA ILE A 51 -10.94 0.13 -4.57
C ILE A 51 -9.44 -0.05 -4.80
N MET A 52 -8.86 -1.16 -4.36
CA MET A 52 -7.43 -1.43 -4.50
C MET A 52 -6.99 -1.53 -5.96
N ARG A 53 -7.84 -2.02 -6.87
CA ARG A 53 -7.55 -1.96 -8.31
C ARG A 53 -7.38 -0.52 -8.83
N GLN A 54 -8.16 0.42 -8.30
CA GLN A 54 -8.05 1.84 -8.67
C GLN A 54 -6.82 2.48 -8.00
N VAL A 55 -6.63 2.23 -6.71
CA VAL A 55 -5.49 2.75 -5.92
C VAL A 55 -4.14 2.31 -6.52
N ARG A 56 -3.99 1.05 -6.91
CA ARG A 56 -2.75 0.54 -7.54
C ARG A 56 -2.44 1.14 -8.91
N ARG A 57 -3.42 1.80 -9.56
CA ARG A 57 -3.24 2.52 -10.83
C ARG A 57 -2.93 4.01 -10.63
N ASP A 58 -3.11 4.51 -9.40
CA ASP A 58 -2.87 5.91 -9.09
C ASP A 58 -1.36 6.19 -9.04
N PRO A 59 -0.86 7.29 -9.67
CA PRO A 59 0.54 7.69 -9.58
C PRO A 59 1.04 7.94 -8.14
N ALA A 60 0.13 8.19 -7.21
CA ALA A 60 0.45 8.33 -5.79
C ALA A 60 0.73 6.99 -5.10
N TRP A 61 0.38 5.85 -5.70
CA TRP A 61 0.79 4.54 -5.19
C TRP A 61 2.31 4.47 -5.07
N LEU A 62 2.82 4.18 -3.87
CA LEU A 62 4.25 4.05 -3.66
C LEU A 62 4.69 2.60 -3.91
N ASP A 63 5.14 2.33 -5.13
CA ASP A 63 5.68 1.03 -5.53
C ASP A 63 7.16 0.91 -5.10
N ASP A 64 7.39 0.64 -3.80
CA ASP A 64 8.71 0.45 -3.21
C ASP A 64 8.73 -0.81 -2.34
N PRO A 65 9.43 -1.89 -2.78
CA PRO A 65 9.40 -3.18 -2.12
C PRO A 65 9.85 -3.16 -0.66
N GLU A 66 10.86 -2.36 -0.32
CA GLU A 66 11.39 -2.29 1.03
C GLU A 66 10.42 -1.59 1.99
N ILE A 67 9.81 -0.50 1.54
CA ILE A 67 8.81 0.23 2.33
C ILE A 67 7.56 -0.63 2.52
N GLU A 68 7.09 -1.28 1.46
CA GLU A 68 5.92 -2.17 1.51
C GLU A 68 6.17 -3.38 2.41
N GLU A 69 7.34 -4.02 2.30
CA GLU A 69 7.72 -5.14 3.17
C GLU A 69 7.73 -4.74 4.64
N TYR A 70 8.33 -3.58 4.95
CA TYR A 70 8.37 -3.05 6.30
C TYR A 70 6.97 -2.78 6.86
N ILE A 71 6.13 -2.02 6.15
CA ILE A 71 4.81 -1.65 6.66
C ILE A 71 3.91 -2.88 6.84
N ASN A 72 3.98 -3.85 5.94
CA ASN A 72 3.27 -5.11 6.07
C ASN A 72 3.80 -5.98 7.21
N ARG A 73 5.12 -5.97 7.49
CA ARG A 73 5.68 -6.68 8.64
C ARG A 73 5.25 -6.04 9.96
N LEU A 74 5.29 -4.71 10.05
CA LEU A 74 4.80 -3.96 11.21
C LEU A 74 3.31 -4.22 11.44
N GLY A 75 2.50 -4.09 10.37
CA GLY A 75 1.07 -4.32 10.42
C GLY A 75 0.72 -5.76 10.82
N ARG A 76 1.38 -6.77 10.23
CA ARG A 76 1.16 -8.18 10.60
C ARG A 76 1.52 -8.47 12.06
N ARG A 77 2.55 -7.84 12.61
CA ARG A 77 2.88 -7.97 14.03
C ARG A 77 1.75 -7.43 14.91
N LEU A 78 1.12 -6.32 14.53
CA LEU A 78 -0.04 -5.76 15.23
C LEU A 78 -1.28 -6.66 15.07
N VAL A 79 -1.57 -7.09 13.84
CA VAL A 79 -2.72 -7.97 13.57
C VAL A 79 -2.61 -9.29 14.34
N ALA A 80 -1.42 -9.88 14.41
CA ALA A 80 -1.19 -11.11 15.19
C ALA A 80 -1.47 -10.94 16.69
N ALA A 81 -1.42 -9.70 17.20
CA ALA A 81 -1.72 -9.36 18.60
C ALA A 81 -3.15 -8.78 18.78
N SER A 82 -3.93 -8.64 17.72
CA SER A 82 -5.30 -8.11 17.75
C SER A 82 -6.34 -9.19 18.10
N GLU A 83 -7.58 -8.76 18.26
CA GLU A 83 -8.72 -9.67 18.54
C GLU A 83 -9.05 -10.61 17.36
N GLU A 84 -8.68 -10.25 16.11
CA GLU A 84 -8.94 -11.02 14.90
C GLU A 84 -7.65 -11.37 14.13
N PRO A 85 -6.73 -12.19 14.68
CA PRO A 85 -5.41 -12.43 14.06
C PRO A 85 -5.48 -13.21 12.74
N SER A 86 -6.58 -13.91 12.46
CA SER A 86 -6.81 -14.69 11.23
C SER A 86 -7.42 -13.85 10.09
N ARG A 87 -7.91 -12.65 10.37
CA ARG A 87 -8.49 -11.78 9.34
C ARG A 87 -7.39 -11.33 8.36
N PRO A 88 -7.66 -11.36 7.05
CA PRO A 88 -6.68 -10.90 6.08
C PRO A 88 -6.54 -9.38 6.13
N PHE A 89 -5.28 -8.91 6.22
CA PHE A 89 -4.91 -7.51 6.14
C PHE A 89 -3.83 -7.29 5.06
N GLU A 90 -3.92 -6.17 4.38
CA GLU A 90 -2.89 -5.68 3.46
C GLU A 90 -2.61 -4.20 3.75
N PHE A 91 -1.33 -3.88 3.98
CA PHE A 91 -0.89 -2.52 4.25
C PHE A 91 -0.17 -1.97 3.02
N PHE A 92 -0.49 -0.74 2.64
CA PHE A 92 0.10 -0.07 1.49
C PHE A 92 0.45 1.38 1.80
N VAL A 93 1.33 1.96 0.97
CA VAL A 93 1.78 3.33 1.18
C VAL A 93 1.39 4.22 0.00
N VAL A 94 0.93 5.42 0.33
CA VAL A 94 0.58 6.47 -0.63
C VAL A 94 1.61 7.59 -0.56
N ARG A 95 2.12 8.03 -1.71
CA ARG A 95 3.04 9.15 -1.83
C ARG A 95 2.30 10.46 -1.65
N ASP A 96 2.12 10.86 -0.41
CA ASP A 96 1.49 12.13 -0.03
C ASP A 96 2.21 12.69 1.20
N ALA A 97 2.55 13.99 1.15
CA ALA A 97 3.22 14.69 2.24
C ALA A 97 2.29 14.96 3.44
N MET A 98 0.98 14.84 3.25
CA MET A 98 0.02 15.05 4.31
C MET A 98 0.03 13.90 5.31
N LEU A 99 -0.30 14.24 6.56
CA LEU A 99 -0.50 13.26 7.64
C LEU A 99 -1.82 12.54 7.42
N ASN A 100 -1.75 11.25 7.05
CA ASN A 100 -2.94 10.41 6.93
C ASN A 100 -2.62 8.92 7.08
N ALA A 101 -3.57 8.18 7.65
CA ALA A 101 -3.75 6.75 7.52
C ALA A 101 -5.25 6.50 7.42
N PHE A 102 -5.65 5.40 6.81
CA PHE A 102 -7.06 5.10 6.63
C PHE A 102 -7.28 3.61 6.40
N ALA A 103 -8.38 3.11 6.94
CA ALA A 103 -8.86 1.77 6.66
C ALA A 103 -9.83 1.78 5.47
N LEU A 104 -9.78 0.71 4.67
CA LEU A 104 -10.73 0.43 3.60
C LEU A 104 -11.45 -0.91 3.90
N PRO A 105 -12.62 -1.15 3.30
CA PRO A 105 -13.31 -2.42 3.43
C PRO A 105 -12.41 -3.60 3.06
N GLY A 106 -12.58 -4.74 3.73
CA GLY A 106 -11.83 -5.96 3.42
C GLY A 106 -10.43 -6.05 4.02
N GLY A 107 -10.06 -5.14 4.94
CA GLY A 107 -8.80 -5.20 5.69
C GLY A 107 -7.62 -4.52 4.99
N TYR A 108 -7.87 -3.60 4.08
CA TYR A 108 -6.83 -2.78 3.47
C TYR A 108 -6.59 -1.53 4.32
N ILE A 109 -5.31 -1.24 4.62
CA ILE A 109 -4.91 -0.05 5.39
C ILE A 109 -3.87 0.73 4.60
N GLY A 110 -4.21 1.99 4.27
CA GLY A 110 -3.33 2.93 3.60
C GLY A 110 -2.59 3.83 4.57
N VAL A 111 -1.32 4.13 4.27
CA VAL A 111 -0.46 5.02 5.05
C VAL A 111 0.18 6.04 4.13
N HIS A 112 0.04 7.32 4.42
CA HIS A 112 0.73 8.36 3.68
C HIS A 112 2.20 8.48 4.08
N THR A 113 3.05 8.81 3.13
CA THR A 113 4.48 9.05 3.40
C THR A 113 4.69 10.16 4.44
N GLY A 114 3.81 11.17 4.48
CA GLY A 114 3.84 12.23 5.49
C GLY A 114 3.69 11.72 6.91
N LEU A 115 2.86 10.70 7.15
CA LEU A 115 2.72 10.07 8.46
C LEU A 115 4.02 9.35 8.88
N ILE A 116 4.63 8.58 7.95
CA ILE A 116 5.90 7.87 8.22
C ILE A 116 7.01 8.86 8.61
N LEU A 117 7.06 10.02 7.95
CA LEU A 117 8.04 11.07 8.25
C LEU A 117 7.77 11.79 9.56
N ALA A 118 6.50 11.98 9.93
CA ALA A 118 6.08 12.68 11.13
C ALA A 118 6.21 11.83 12.40
N ALA A 119 6.10 10.50 12.28
CA ALA A 119 6.30 9.60 13.41
C ALA A 119 7.73 9.72 13.95
N GLN A 120 7.88 9.98 15.24
CA GLN A 120 9.17 10.14 15.91
C GLN A 120 9.73 8.81 16.41
N SER A 121 8.87 7.81 16.61
CA SER A 121 9.24 6.45 16.96
C SER A 121 8.41 5.42 16.18
N GLU A 122 8.92 4.18 16.12
CA GLU A 122 8.17 3.07 15.53
C GLU A 122 6.87 2.79 16.29
N SER A 123 6.87 3.00 17.62
CA SER A 123 5.68 2.86 18.46
C SER A 123 4.59 3.91 18.15
N GLU A 124 4.96 5.11 17.71
CA GLU A 124 3.99 6.10 17.22
C GLU A 124 3.31 5.65 15.93
N LEU A 125 4.10 5.19 14.95
CA LEU A 125 3.56 4.64 13.70
C LEU A 125 2.69 3.41 13.96
N ALA A 126 3.16 2.51 14.82
CA ALA A 126 2.43 1.32 15.24
C ALA A 126 1.10 1.69 15.95
N GLY A 127 1.09 2.77 16.74
CA GLY A 127 -0.12 3.26 17.43
C GLY A 127 -1.19 3.69 16.44
N VAL A 128 -0.84 4.45 15.40
CA VAL A 128 -1.79 4.83 14.34
C VAL A 128 -2.29 3.60 13.58
N LEU A 129 -1.39 2.67 13.22
CA LEU A 129 -1.81 1.43 12.56
C LEU A 129 -2.71 0.58 13.45
N GLY A 130 -2.46 0.53 14.77
CA GLY A 130 -3.31 -0.15 15.73
C GLY A 130 -4.71 0.43 15.79
N HIS A 131 -4.83 1.76 15.71
CA HIS A 131 -6.12 2.46 15.62
C HIS A 131 -6.87 2.07 14.32
N GLU A 132 -6.20 2.07 13.17
CA GLU A 132 -6.81 1.65 11.89
C GLU A 132 -7.22 0.17 11.90
N ILE A 133 -6.41 -0.71 12.53
CA ILE A 133 -6.77 -2.11 12.75
C ILE A 133 -8.03 -2.20 13.62
N GLY A 134 -8.16 -1.35 14.64
CA GLY A 134 -9.38 -1.25 15.45
C GLY A 134 -10.62 -0.95 14.61
N HIS A 135 -10.56 0.00 13.67
CA HIS A 135 -11.67 0.28 12.76
C HIS A 135 -12.06 -0.91 11.89
N VAL A 136 -11.08 -1.69 11.43
CA VAL A 136 -11.33 -2.89 10.60
C VAL A 136 -11.91 -4.04 11.43
N THR A 137 -11.33 -4.34 12.60
CA THR A 137 -11.79 -5.47 13.46
C THR A 137 -13.18 -5.22 13.99
N GLN A 138 -13.50 -3.97 14.37
CA GLN A 138 -14.84 -3.57 14.80
C GLN A 138 -15.81 -3.30 13.65
N ARG A 139 -15.38 -3.47 12.40
CA ARG A 139 -16.21 -3.34 11.20
C ARG A 139 -16.93 -1.97 11.08
N HIS A 140 -16.29 -0.88 11.55
CA HIS A 140 -16.90 0.45 11.61
C HIS A 140 -17.40 0.93 10.25
N ILE A 141 -16.65 0.63 9.15
CA ILE A 141 -17.08 0.99 7.79
C ILE A 141 -18.35 0.22 7.39
N ALA A 142 -18.42 -1.08 7.69
CA ALA A 142 -19.61 -1.88 7.38
C ALA A 142 -20.84 -1.37 8.11
N GLN A 143 -20.69 -1.00 9.41
CA GLN A 143 -21.77 -0.42 10.20
C GLN A 143 -22.21 0.95 9.67
N LEU A 144 -21.28 1.81 9.19
CA LEU A 144 -21.64 3.09 8.56
C LEU A 144 -22.45 2.89 7.29
N ILE A 145 -22.07 1.93 6.45
CA ILE A 145 -22.76 1.61 5.21
C ILE A 145 -24.14 1.03 5.49
N GLY A 146 -24.26 0.11 6.45
CA GLY A 146 -25.53 -0.50 6.84
C GLY A 146 -26.55 0.52 7.35
N LYS A 147 -26.12 1.58 8.00
CA LYS A 147 -26.99 2.67 8.48
C LYS A 147 -27.50 3.59 7.34
N GLN A 148 -26.87 3.60 6.18
CA GLN A 148 -27.24 4.46 5.05
C GLN A 148 -27.92 3.66 3.94
N LYS A 149 -29.21 3.38 4.10
CA LYS A 149 -30.03 2.52 3.22
C LYS A 149 -30.12 2.92 1.73
N GLN A 150 -29.41 3.94 1.25
CA GLN A 150 -29.56 4.48 -0.11
C GLN A 150 -28.28 4.64 -0.93
N MET A 151 -27.10 4.30 -0.42
CA MET A 151 -25.87 4.49 -1.17
C MET A 151 -25.50 3.26 -2.01
N SER A 152 -25.39 3.43 -3.35
CA SER A 152 -24.95 2.34 -4.21
C SER A 152 -23.50 1.94 -3.90
N MET A 153 -23.16 0.65 -4.04
CA MET A 153 -21.79 0.12 -3.85
C MET A 153 -20.75 0.87 -4.69
N VAL A 154 -21.13 1.31 -5.90
CA VAL A 154 -20.26 2.08 -6.80
C VAL A 154 -19.96 3.47 -6.24
N MET A 155 -20.98 4.15 -5.69
CA MET A 155 -20.81 5.47 -5.07
C MET A 155 -19.90 5.39 -3.85
N LEU A 156 -20.05 4.35 -3.03
CA LEU A 156 -19.18 4.10 -1.88
C LEU A 156 -17.74 3.82 -2.30
N ALA A 157 -17.53 2.95 -3.29
CA ALA A 157 -16.18 2.65 -3.80
C ALA A 157 -15.51 3.90 -4.37
N SER A 158 -16.25 4.73 -5.12
CA SER A 158 -15.74 6.00 -5.65
C SER A 158 -15.37 6.99 -4.56
N LEU A 159 -16.16 7.03 -3.49
CA LEU A 159 -15.94 7.90 -2.35
C LEU A 159 -14.70 7.48 -1.55
N LEU A 160 -14.58 6.18 -1.25
CA LEU A 160 -13.42 5.64 -0.52
C LEU A 160 -12.15 5.77 -1.35
N ALA A 161 -12.21 5.59 -2.67
CA ALA A 161 -11.10 5.85 -3.58
C ALA A 161 -10.70 7.34 -3.59
N ALA A 162 -11.66 8.27 -3.53
CA ALA A 162 -11.36 9.70 -3.43
C ALA A 162 -10.70 10.08 -2.10
N VAL A 163 -11.09 9.45 -1.00
CA VAL A 163 -10.43 9.61 0.31
C VAL A 163 -9.01 9.03 0.29
N ALA A 164 -8.82 7.86 -0.33
CA ALA A 164 -7.51 7.21 -0.48
C ALA A 164 -6.56 8.02 -1.38
N ALA A 165 -7.08 8.68 -2.41
CA ALA A 165 -6.31 9.49 -3.35
C ALA A 165 -5.78 10.82 -2.75
N GLY A 166 -6.24 11.22 -1.57
CA GLY A 166 -5.74 12.42 -0.88
C GLY A 166 -5.84 13.70 -1.72
N ASN A 167 -4.74 14.47 -1.81
CA ASN A 167 -4.63 15.70 -2.60
C ASN A 167 -4.32 15.45 -4.09
N SER A 168 -4.54 14.26 -4.62
CA SER A 168 -4.46 14.06 -6.05
C SER A 168 -5.49 14.93 -6.79
N ARG A 169 -5.24 15.25 -8.08
CA ARG A 169 -6.16 16.06 -8.90
C ARG A 169 -7.62 15.54 -8.90
N VAL A 170 -7.82 14.28 -8.57
CA VAL A 170 -9.13 13.64 -8.41
C VAL A 170 -9.79 14.10 -7.11
N GLY A 171 -9.03 14.17 -6.02
CA GLY A 171 -9.51 14.71 -4.73
C GLY A 171 -9.88 16.20 -4.83
N GLU A 172 -9.07 17.03 -5.51
CA GLU A 172 -9.37 18.45 -5.73
C GLU A 172 -10.65 18.69 -6.54
N ALA A 173 -10.86 17.90 -7.60
CA ALA A 173 -12.07 17.98 -8.41
C ALA A 173 -13.34 17.58 -7.63
N ALA A 174 -13.23 16.60 -6.73
CA ALA A 174 -14.32 16.18 -5.85
C ALA A 174 -14.64 17.24 -4.77
N VAL A 175 -13.61 17.93 -4.24
CA VAL A 175 -13.77 19.02 -3.26
C VAL A 175 -14.45 20.24 -3.89
N LEU A 176 -14.09 20.57 -5.13
CA LEU A 176 -14.68 21.72 -5.87
C LEU A 176 -16.16 21.53 -6.21
N SER A 177 -16.67 20.31 -6.25
CA SER A 177 -18.09 20.03 -6.55
C SER A 177 -19.03 20.19 -5.35
N GLY A 178 -18.55 20.52 -4.15
CA GLY A 178 -19.36 20.65 -2.92
C GLY A 178 -19.95 19.33 -2.39
N VAL A 179 -19.96 18.29 -3.20
CA VAL A 179 -20.44 16.94 -2.85
C VAL A 179 -19.45 16.27 -1.91
N ALA A 180 -18.13 16.49 -2.10
CA ALA A 180 -17.09 15.92 -1.27
C ALA A 180 -17.10 16.41 0.18
N GLY A 181 -17.45 17.68 0.43
CA GLY A 181 -17.54 18.23 1.79
C GLY A 181 -18.67 17.58 2.60
N ALA A 182 -19.87 17.45 2.01
CA ALA A 182 -20.99 16.79 2.65
C ALA A 182 -20.76 15.29 2.83
N THR A 183 -20.12 14.65 1.87
CA THR A 183 -19.86 13.22 1.86
C THR A 183 -18.70 12.85 2.80
N GLN A 184 -17.70 13.73 2.94
CA GLN A 184 -16.60 13.55 3.88
C GLN A 184 -17.04 13.73 5.34
N ALA A 185 -18.00 14.64 5.61
CA ALA A 185 -18.65 14.73 6.92
C ALA A 185 -19.49 13.47 7.25
N GLN A 186 -20.05 12.81 6.25
CA GLN A 186 -20.74 11.52 6.39
C GLN A 186 -19.82 10.33 6.65
N LEU A 187 -18.59 10.38 6.16
CA LEU A 187 -17.55 9.36 6.41
C LEU A 187 -16.74 9.62 7.69
N ALA A 188 -16.91 10.79 8.33
CA ALA A 188 -16.33 11.00 9.64
C ALA A 188 -16.89 9.94 10.61
N TYR A 189 -16.00 9.16 11.19
CA TYR A 189 -16.38 8.15 12.19
C TYR A 189 -17.10 8.79 13.35
N THR A 190 -18.10 8.11 13.88
CA THR A 190 -18.80 8.61 15.06
C THR A 190 -17.84 8.65 16.25
N ARG A 191 -18.07 9.52 17.22
CA ARG A 191 -17.23 9.62 18.42
C ARG A 191 -17.07 8.29 19.16
N ASP A 192 -18.09 7.44 19.11
CA ASP A 192 -18.07 6.14 19.77
C ASP A 192 -17.15 5.17 19.02
N PHE A 193 -17.19 5.16 17.70
CA PHE A 193 -16.27 4.37 16.88
C PHE A 193 -14.80 4.80 17.09
N GLU A 194 -14.56 6.10 17.21
CA GLU A 194 -13.22 6.62 17.51
C GLU A 194 -12.71 6.17 18.87
N ARG A 195 -13.55 6.26 19.93
CA ARG A 195 -13.19 5.78 21.27
C ARG A 195 -12.94 4.27 21.30
N GLU A 196 -13.74 3.52 20.54
CA GLU A 196 -13.57 2.08 20.44
C GLU A 196 -12.27 1.73 19.70
N ALA A 197 -11.97 2.38 18.58
CA ALA A 197 -10.72 2.20 17.83
C ALA A 197 -9.50 2.61 18.69
N ASP A 198 -9.60 3.70 19.48
CA ASP A 198 -8.54 4.09 20.43
C ASP A 198 -8.28 3.00 21.46
N ARG A 199 -9.34 2.44 22.06
CA ARG A 199 -9.25 1.37 23.07
C ARG A 199 -8.61 0.11 22.49
N ILE A 200 -9.11 -0.37 21.35
CA ILE A 200 -8.61 -1.57 20.68
C ILE A 200 -7.18 -1.34 20.17
N GLY A 201 -6.90 -0.15 19.63
CA GLY A 201 -5.57 0.22 19.16
C GLY A 201 -4.52 0.19 20.29
N LEU A 202 -4.84 0.76 21.47
CA LEU A 202 -3.95 0.71 22.64
C LEU A 202 -3.73 -0.72 23.14
N GLN A 203 -4.78 -1.55 23.21
CA GLN A 203 -4.67 -2.96 23.61
C GLN A 203 -3.80 -3.75 22.61
N THR A 204 -4.02 -3.57 21.32
CA THR A 204 -3.24 -4.18 20.26
C THR A 204 -1.76 -3.76 20.34
N LEU A 205 -1.51 -2.48 20.58
CA LEU A 205 -0.16 -1.92 20.71
C LEU A 205 0.60 -2.55 21.90
N GLU A 206 -0.07 -2.65 23.07
CA GLU A 206 0.50 -3.28 24.28
C GLU A 206 0.78 -4.76 24.05
N ALA A 207 -0.20 -5.51 23.50
CA ALA A 207 -0.08 -6.94 23.22
C ALA A 207 1.02 -7.23 22.19
N ALA A 208 1.18 -6.37 21.18
CA ALA A 208 2.26 -6.44 20.19
C ALA A 208 3.64 -6.06 20.76
N GLY A 209 3.69 -5.57 22.00
CA GLY A 209 4.93 -5.25 22.72
C GLY A 209 5.58 -3.94 22.31
N PHE A 210 4.79 -2.95 21.88
CA PHE A 210 5.21 -1.57 21.65
C PHE A 210 5.02 -0.68 22.88
N ASP A 211 5.59 0.54 22.87
CA ASP A 211 5.33 1.55 23.88
C ASP A 211 3.95 2.18 23.65
N VAL A 212 3.00 1.91 24.53
CA VAL A 212 1.62 2.43 24.44
C VAL A 212 1.53 3.94 24.44
N ARG A 213 2.51 4.64 25.05
CA ARG A 213 2.57 6.11 25.06
C ARG A 213 2.81 6.70 23.68
N GLY A 214 3.34 5.90 22.73
CA GLY A 214 3.56 6.34 21.36
C GLY A 214 2.25 6.80 20.71
N MET A 215 1.16 6.07 20.89
CA MET A 215 -0.14 6.46 20.30
C MET A 215 -0.67 7.77 20.90
N ALA A 216 -0.73 7.87 22.23
CA ALA A 216 -1.22 9.06 22.92
C ALA A 216 -0.35 10.31 22.60
N GLY A 217 0.98 10.17 22.68
CA GLY A 217 1.91 11.26 22.39
C GLY A 217 1.87 11.73 20.92
N PHE A 218 1.67 10.82 19.98
CA PHE A 218 1.48 11.19 18.57
C PHE A 218 0.19 11.99 18.37
N PHE A 219 -0.92 11.55 18.92
CA PHE A 219 -2.21 12.24 18.78
C PHE A 219 -2.22 13.60 19.51
N GLU A 220 -1.63 13.69 20.69
CA GLU A 220 -1.45 14.97 21.39
C GLU A 220 -0.63 15.97 20.55
N ARG A 221 0.48 15.52 19.98
CA ARG A 221 1.32 16.36 19.10
C ARG A 221 0.58 16.77 17.84
N LEU A 222 -0.19 15.87 17.23
CA LEU A 222 -1.03 16.17 16.09
C LEU A 222 -2.10 17.21 16.41
N GLN A 223 -2.77 17.09 17.56
CA GLN A 223 -3.76 18.08 18.03
C GLN A 223 -3.12 19.46 18.28
N ARG A 224 -1.94 19.50 18.92
CA ARG A 224 -1.22 20.78 19.13
C ARG A 224 -0.86 21.46 17.81
N SER A 225 -0.36 20.70 16.85
CA SER A 225 -0.02 21.23 15.51
C SER A 225 -1.26 21.81 14.84
N PHE A 226 -2.41 21.14 14.95
CA PHE A 226 -3.66 21.63 14.39
C PHE A 226 -4.11 22.95 14.99
N ARG A 227 -4.06 23.09 16.33
CA ARG A 227 -4.45 24.33 17.03
C ARG A 227 -3.59 25.54 16.66
N LEU A 228 -2.30 25.31 16.35
CA LEU A 228 -1.38 26.38 15.95
C LEU A 228 -1.61 26.87 14.51
N TYR A 229 -2.23 26.06 13.67
CA TYR A 229 -2.47 26.31 12.25
C TYR A 229 -3.96 26.36 11.87
N GLU A 230 -4.81 26.79 12.80
CA GLU A 230 -6.29 26.77 12.73
C GLU A 230 -6.89 27.36 11.44
N ASN A 231 -6.14 28.19 10.70
CA ASN A 231 -6.56 28.75 9.43
C ASN A 231 -6.32 27.81 8.21
N ASN A 232 -5.82 26.58 8.41
CA ASN A 232 -5.44 25.69 7.32
C ASN A 232 -6.04 24.27 7.50
N ILE A 233 -7.39 24.22 7.56
CA ILE A 233 -8.21 22.99 7.69
C ILE A 233 -7.85 21.92 6.64
N ASN A 234 -7.24 22.32 5.52
CA ASN A 234 -6.86 21.44 4.42
C ASN A 234 -5.56 20.65 4.65
N GLN A 235 -4.80 20.91 5.71
CA GLN A 235 -3.45 20.33 5.86
C GLN A 235 -3.38 18.99 6.61
N THR A 236 -4.48 18.52 7.22
CA THR A 236 -4.44 17.27 7.97
C THR A 236 -5.68 16.41 7.67
N PRO A 237 -5.69 15.64 6.57
CA PRO A 237 -6.82 14.79 6.19
C PRO A 237 -7.22 13.82 7.30
N TYR A 238 -6.25 13.31 8.07
CA TYR A 238 -6.47 12.43 9.20
C TYR A 238 -7.46 13.00 10.20
N LEU A 239 -7.35 14.27 10.60
CA LEU A 239 -8.27 14.90 11.57
C LEU A 239 -9.68 15.15 11.02
N ARG A 240 -9.85 15.08 9.71
CA ARG A 240 -11.17 15.21 9.07
C ARG A 240 -11.97 13.91 9.15
N THR A 241 -11.29 12.77 9.06
CA THR A 241 -11.87 11.44 9.19
C THR A 241 -11.87 10.96 10.64
N HIS A 242 -10.87 11.35 11.43
CA HIS A 242 -10.66 10.98 12.83
C HIS A 242 -10.57 12.23 13.74
N PRO A 243 -11.69 12.86 14.10
CA PRO A 243 -11.67 14.07 14.92
C PRO A 243 -11.04 13.82 16.30
N LEU A 244 -9.93 14.50 16.59
CA LEU A 244 -9.23 14.42 17.88
C LEU A 244 -9.82 15.43 18.86
N THR A 245 -10.73 15.00 19.71
CA THR A 245 -11.26 15.81 20.79
C THR A 245 -10.34 15.75 22.04
N THR A 246 -10.39 16.79 22.86
CA THR A 246 -9.65 16.81 24.14
C THR A 246 -10.04 15.63 25.03
N GLU A 247 -11.31 15.23 24.97
CA GLU A 247 -11.86 14.09 25.72
C GLU A 247 -11.20 12.75 25.27
N ARG A 248 -11.03 12.50 23.95
CA ARG A 248 -10.36 11.30 23.45
C ARG A 248 -8.91 11.23 23.93
N ILE A 249 -8.18 12.35 23.86
CA ILE A 249 -6.79 12.40 24.33
C ILE A 249 -6.72 12.10 25.83
N ALA A 250 -7.57 12.74 26.66
CA ALA A 250 -7.60 12.50 28.08
C ALA A 250 -7.97 11.04 28.43
N ASP A 251 -8.91 10.42 27.67
CA ASP A 251 -9.24 8.99 27.86
C ASP A 251 -8.05 8.08 27.52
N MET A 252 -7.35 8.34 26.40
CA MET A 252 -6.14 7.60 26.03
C MET A 252 -5.04 7.75 27.09
N GLU A 253 -4.76 8.96 27.57
CA GLU A 253 -3.77 9.23 28.62
C GLU A 253 -4.11 8.48 29.92
N ASN A 254 -5.37 8.52 30.35
CA ASN A 254 -5.83 7.79 31.53
C ASN A 254 -5.63 6.27 31.37
N ARG A 255 -5.93 5.71 30.21
CA ARG A 255 -5.69 4.28 29.91
C ARG A 255 -4.21 3.95 29.94
N VAL A 256 -3.37 4.75 29.28
CA VAL A 256 -1.92 4.59 29.26
C VAL A 256 -1.31 4.61 30.65
N MET A 257 -1.83 5.47 31.58
CA MET A 257 -1.36 5.49 32.97
C MET A 257 -1.64 4.16 33.73
N SER A 258 -2.67 3.42 33.34
CA SER A 258 -3.00 2.11 33.93
C SER A 258 -2.28 0.94 33.27
N MET A 259 -1.67 1.13 32.09
CA MET A 259 -0.96 0.12 31.34
C MET A 259 0.51 0.00 31.79
N ARG A 260 1.10 -1.15 31.52
CA ARG A 260 2.51 -1.39 31.87
C ARG A 260 3.43 -0.54 31.00
N TYR A 261 4.22 0.33 31.64
CA TYR A 261 5.28 1.04 30.95
C TYR A 261 6.35 0.09 30.38
N ARG A 262 6.64 0.26 29.10
CA ARG A 262 7.72 -0.44 28.43
C ARG A 262 8.45 0.54 27.51
N GLN A 263 9.72 0.77 27.75
CA GLN A 263 10.56 1.47 26.77
C GLN A 263 10.96 0.49 25.65
N VAL A 264 10.56 0.78 24.43
CA VAL A 264 10.82 -0.06 23.27
C VAL A 264 11.70 0.73 22.31
N PRO A 265 12.93 0.26 22.03
CA PRO A 265 13.76 0.91 21.03
C PRO A 265 13.17 0.71 19.63
N ASP A 266 13.33 1.71 18.78
CA ASP A 266 12.97 1.60 17.37
C ASP A 266 13.76 0.51 16.67
N SER A 267 13.14 -0.19 15.73
CA SER A 267 13.87 -1.08 14.86
C SER A 267 14.78 -0.28 13.90
N PRO A 268 15.95 -0.80 13.54
CA PRO A 268 16.77 -0.16 12.50
C PRO A 268 16.02 0.05 11.19
N ASP A 269 15.13 -0.86 10.86
CA ASP A 269 14.32 -0.81 9.64
C ASP A 269 13.39 0.41 9.59
N PHE A 270 12.80 0.80 10.72
CA PHE A 270 12.03 2.04 10.82
C PHE A 270 12.85 3.26 10.40
N SER A 271 14.07 3.34 10.89
CA SER A 271 14.99 4.44 10.56
C SER A 271 15.39 4.43 9.08
N TYR A 272 15.63 3.25 8.49
CA TYR A 272 15.93 3.12 7.05
C TYR A 272 14.73 3.49 6.18
N VAL A 273 13.53 3.04 6.53
CA VAL A 273 12.29 3.40 5.81
C VAL A 273 12.08 4.92 5.84
N ARG A 274 12.22 5.55 7.01
CA ARG A 274 12.11 7.02 7.11
C ARG A 274 13.14 7.74 6.25
N ALA A 275 14.40 7.28 6.24
CA ALA A 275 15.44 7.84 5.39
C ALA A 275 15.10 7.66 3.90
N ARG A 276 14.63 6.46 3.49
CA ARG A 276 14.22 6.16 2.11
C ARG A 276 13.05 7.01 1.66
N VAL A 277 12.01 7.14 2.47
CA VAL A 277 10.86 8.02 2.20
C VAL A 277 11.31 9.48 2.07
N ARG A 278 12.19 9.97 2.98
CA ARG A 278 12.70 11.34 2.91
C ARG A 278 13.52 11.59 1.66
N VAL A 279 14.38 10.64 1.25
CA VAL A 279 15.13 10.75 -0.02
C VAL A 279 14.18 10.83 -1.20
N GLN A 280 13.08 10.07 -1.20
CA GLN A 280 12.10 10.08 -2.29
C GLN A 280 11.22 11.35 -2.32
N SER A 281 11.03 12.01 -1.18
CA SER A 281 10.22 13.24 -1.07
C SER A 281 10.98 14.51 -1.46
N LEU A 282 12.31 14.46 -1.58
CA LEU A 282 13.17 15.58 -1.92
C LEU A 282 13.67 15.49 -3.38
N SER A 283 14.05 16.62 -3.97
CA SER A 283 14.82 16.59 -5.21
C SER A 283 16.18 15.93 -4.99
N GLY A 284 16.78 15.32 -6.04
CA GLY A 284 18.02 14.58 -5.88
C GLY A 284 19.16 15.38 -5.21
N ALA A 285 19.41 16.60 -5.69
CA ALA A 285 20.45 17.48 -5.14
C ALA A 285 20.12 17.95 -3.71
N GLU A 286 18.86 18.20 -3.42
CA GLU A 286 18.39 18.58 -2.08
C GLU A 286 18.55 17.41 -1.09
N ALA A 287 18.20 16.18 -1.51
CA ALA A 287 18.37 14.99 -0.69
C ALA A 287 19.85 14.82 -0.30
N VAL A 288 20.78 14.96 -1.24
CA VAL A 288 22.22 14.86 -0.95
C VAL A 288 22.66 15.92 0.06
N ARG A 289 22.29 17.20 -0.14
CA ARG A 289 22.67 18.28 0.81
C ARG A 289 22.06 18.03 2.19
N THR A 290 20.80 17.63 2.26
CA THR A 290 20.11 17.37 3.52
C THR A 290 20.79 16.23 4.28
N PHE A 291 21.01 15.10 3.64
CA PHE A 291 21.63 13.96 4.31
C PHE A 291 23.12 14.16 4.61
N ALA A 292 23.85 14.90 3.79
CA ALA A 292 25.24 15.28 4.10
C ALA A 292 25.32 16.13 5.37
N GLY A 293 24.43 17.11 5.53
CA GLY A 293 24.33 17.91 6.76
C GLY A 293 23.93 17.07 7.99
N LEU A 294 23.00 16.15 7.83
CA LEU A 294 22.58 15.23 8.92
C LEU A 294 23.68 14.27 9.33
N VAL A 295 24.44 13.72 8.38
CA VAL A 295 25.61 12.86 8.65
C VAL A 295 26.69 13.64 9.37
N ALA A 296 26.97 14.90 8.96
CA ALA A 296 27.95 15.74 9.64
C ALA A 296 27.57 16.02 11.11
N ALA A 297 26.25 16.18 11.38
CA ALA A 297 25.76 16.39 12.75
C ALA A 297 25.74 15.10 13.59
N ASN A 298 25.53 13.94 12.97
CA ASN A 298 25.41 12.64 13.66
C ASN A 298 26.16 11.54 12.86
N PRO A 299 27.48 11.51 12.88
CA PRO A 299 28.29 10.66 11.99
C PRO A 299 28.17 9.15 12.30
N ASP A 300 27.72 8.79 13.48
CA ASP A 300 27.59 7.39 13.90
C ASP A 300 26.21 6.78 13.61
N ASN A 301 25.27 7.57 13.08
CA ASN A 301 23.91 7.08 12.79
C ASN A 301 23.85 6.38 11.43
N PRO A 302 23.63 5.04 11.39
CA PRO A 302 23.65 4.29 10.13
C PRO A 302 22.57 4.72 9.14
N SER A 303 21.35 5.09 9.62
CA SER A 303 20.25 5.43 8.73
C SER A 303 20.49 6.72 7.94
N LEU A 304 21.33 7.62 8.47
CA LEU A 304 21.72 8.84 7.77
C LEU A 304 22.72 8.54 6.64
N HIS A 305 23.67 7.62 6.87
CA HIS A 305 24.56 7.11 5.83
C HIS A 305 23.79 6.35 4.74
N TYR A 306 22.78 5.55 5.13
CA TYR A 306 21.88 4.90 4.17
C TYR A 306 21.17 5.92 3.29
N GLY A 307 20.57 6.95 3.88
CA GLY A 307 19.90 8.03 3.15
C GLY A 307 20.85 8.80 2.24
N LEU A 308 22.08 9.10 2.70
CA LEU A 308 23.08 9.78 1.88
C LEU A 308 23.51 8.94 0.68
N ALA A 309 23.85 7.65 0.90
CA ALA A 309 24.24 6.76 -0.18
C ALA A 309 23.12 6.58 -1.22
N LEU A 310 21.87 6.44 -0.77
CA LEU A 310 20.71 6.36 -1.65
C LEU A 310 20.49 7.66 -2.44
N ALA A 311 20.66 8.82 -1.81
CA ALA A 311 20.55 10.11 -2.47
C ALA A 311 21.65 10.32 -3.53
N GLN A 312 22.89 9.95 -3.22
CA GLN A 312 24.02 9.98 -4.15
C GLN A 312 23.81 9.04 -5.34
N LEU A 313 23.33 7.82 -5.09
CA LEU A 313 22.95 6.87 -6.14
C LEU A 313 21.91 7.47 -7.10
N ARG A 314 20.86 8.11 -6.57
CA ARG A 314 19.80 8.73 -7.39
C ARG A 314 20.26 9.81 -8.34
N ILE A 315 21.35 10.52 -8.03
CA ILE A 315 21.93 11.55 -8.90
C ILE A 315 23.14 11.04 -9.69
N GLY A 316 23.45 9.74 -9.63
CA GLY A 316 24.53 9.13 -10.38
C GLY A 316 25.93 9.34 -9.82
N HIS A 317 26.06 9.82 -8.59
CA HIS A 317 27.34 9.96 -7.90
C HIS A 317 27.81 8.62 -7.31
N LEU A 318 28.17 7.69 -8.19
CA LEU A 318 28.36 6.28 -7.85
C LEU A 318 29.56 6.02 -6.93
N GLU A 319 30.67 6.78 -7.12
CA GLU A 319 31.86 6.62 -6.27
C GLU A 319 31.62 7.15 -4.85
N GLU A 320 30.89 8.25 -4.71
CA GLU A 320 30.50 8.77 -3.41
C GLU A 320 29.51 7.83 -2.73
N ALA A 321 28.51 7.32 -3.48
CA ALA A 321 27.55 6.35 -2.96
C ALA A 321 28.24 5.08 -2.43
N SER A 322 29.24 4.57 -3.17
CA SER A 322 30.04 3.41 -2.75
C SER A 322 30.82 3.67 -1.46
N ARG A 323 31.51 4.81 -1.38
CA ARG A 323 32.23 5.20 -0.15
C ARG A 323 31.29 5.37 1.05
N THR A 324 30.14 6.00 0.84
CA THR A 324 29.15 6.19 1.90
C THR A 324 28.53 4.84 2.33
N LEU A 325 28.33 3.92 1.39
CA LEU A 325 27.89 2.56 1.70
C LEU A 325 28.91 1.80 2.56
N ASP A 326 30.22 1.95 2.31
CA ASP A 326 31.25 1.32 3.11
C ASP A 326 31.29 1.91 4.54
N GLU A 327 31.04 3.22 4.69
CA GLU A 327 30.84 3.84 6.00
C GLU A 327 29.62 3.27 6.74
N LEU A 328 28.50 3.09 6.02
CA LEU A 328 27.29 2.46 6.54
C LEU A 328 27.57 1.02 7.05
N ARG A 329 28.25 0.21 6.25
CA ARG A 329 28.58 -1.18 6.59
C ARG A 329 29.45 -1.32 7.85
N ARG A 330 30.31 -0.36 8.12
CA ARG A 330 31.14 -0.35 9.34
C ARG A 330 30.32 -0.06 10.60
N ARG A 331 29.18 0.64 10.47
CA ARG A 331 28.36 1.11 11.59
C ARG A 331 27.11 0.27 11.82
N ALA A 332 26.68 -0.50 10.84
CA ALA A 332 25.42 -1.22 10.87
C ALA A 332 25.59 -2.74 10.81
N LYS A 333 24.64 -3.44 11.41
CA LYS A 333 24.49 -4.88 11.19
C LYS A 333 23.93 -5.12 9.78
N PRO A 334 24.24 -6.30 9.18
CA PRO A 334 23.61 -6.68 7.91
C PRO A 334 22.08 -6.57 7.96
N SER A 335 21.48 -6.03 6.91
CA SER A 335 20.01 -5.93 6.76
C SER A 335 19.62 -6.04 5.29
N PRO A 336 18.36 -6.37 4.98
CA PRO A 336 17.85 -6.33 3.62
C PRO A 336 18.07 -4.97 2.94
N PHE A 337 17.83 -3.86 3.64
CA PHE A 337 18.02 -2.49 3.14
C PHE A 337 19.44 -2.21 2.66
N ILE A 338 20.43 -2.65 3.43
CA ILE A 338 21.85 -2.46 3.07
C ILE A 338 22.22 -3.34 1.88
N ALA A 339 21.70 -4.57 1.83
CA ALA A 339 21.98 -5.51 0.75
C ALA A 339 21.37 -5.03 -0.59
N THR A 340 20.13 -4.55 -0.56
CA THR A 340 19.47 -4.02 -1.77
C THR A 340 20.13 -2.74 -2.25
N LEU A 341 20.43 -1.77 -1.38
CA LEU A 341 21.16 -0.56 -1.73
C LEU A 341 22.55 -0.88 -2.32
N SER A 342 23.28 -1.83 -1.71
CA SER A 342 24.55 -2.29 -2.24
C SER A 342 24.43 -2.85 -3.66
N SER A 343 23.39 -3.64 -3.90
CA SER A 343 23.11 -4.20 -5.21
C SER A 343 22.74 -3.12 -6.24
N GLU A 344 21.90 -2.15 -5.85
CA GLU A 344 21.54 -1.03 -6.72
C GLU A 344 22.79 -0.23 -7.15
N ILE A 345 23.70 0.05 -6.23
CA ILE A 345 24.97 0.73 -6.51
C ILE A 345 25.83 -0.13 -7.44
N SER A 346 25.99 -1.45 -7.17
CA SER A 346 26.78 -2.34 -8.00
C SER A 346 26.22 -2.45 -9.43
N ILE A 347 24.89 -2.54 -9.58
CA ILE A 347 24.24 -2.55 -10.90
C ILE A 347 24.49 -1.23 -11.65
N ALA A 348 24.36 -0.09 -10.96
CA ALA A 348 24.64 1.21 -11.57
C ALA A 348 26.10 1.36 -12.01
N ARG A 349 27.04 0.76 -11.29
CA ARG A 349 28.46 0.66 -11.64
C ARG A 349 28.78 -0.37 -12.74
N ARG A 350 27.76 -1.09 -13.25
CA ARG A 350 27.88 -2.18 -14.22
C ARG A 350 28.64 -3.39 -13.67
N GLU A 351 28.47 -3.69 -12.40
CA GLU A 351 29.07 -4.81 -11.66
C GLU A 351 27.99 -5.82 -11.21
N PRO A 352 27.23 -6.45 -12.13
CA PRO A 352 26.09 -7.29 -11.78
C PRO A 352 26.48 -8.55 -10.98
N ASP A 353 27.67 -9.09 -11.18
CA ASP A 353 28.14 -10.24 -10.39
C ASP A 353 28.33 -9.90 -8.91
N ALA A 354 28.83 -8.70 -8.59
CA ALA A 354 28.93 -8.23 -7.20
C ALA A 354 27.53 -8.10 -6.56
N ALA A 355 26.57 -7.56 -7.31
CA ALA A 355 25.17 -7.47 -6.88
C ALA A 355 24.57 -8.87 -6.61
N ILE A 356 24.75 -9.83 -7.53
CA ILE A 356 24.24 -11.20 -7.39
C ILE A 356 24.86 -11.88 -6.17
N ASN A 357 26.16 -11.76 -5.96
CA ASN A 357 26.85 -12.37 -4.81
C ASN A 357 26.33 -11.81 -3.49
N THR A 358 26.20 -10.46 -3.39
CA THR A 358 25.66 -9.79 -2.20
C THR A 358 24.23 -10.26 -1.91
N LEU A 359 23.35 -10.27 -2.92
CA LEU A 359 21.95 -10.64 -2.74
C LEU A 359 21.76 -12.14 -2.51
N THR A 360 22.61 -13.00 -3.09
CA THR A 360 22.59 -14.43 -2.81
C THR A 360 22.91 -14.71 -1.32
N ALA A 361 23.87 -13.99 -0.75
CA ALA A 361 24.17 -14.06 0.68
C ALA A 361 23.02 -13.49 1.52
N ALA A 362 22.46 -12.36 1.10
CA ALA A 362 21.33 -11.73 1.80
C ALA A 362 20.09 -12.63 1.82
N CYS A 363 19.71 -13.27 0.70
CA CYS A 363 18.59 -14.21 0.65
C CYS A 363 18.76 -15.44 1.56
N LYS A 364 20.02 -15.86 1.84
CA LYS A 364 20.30 -16.93 2.82
C LYS A 364 20.11 -16.44 4.25
N THR A 365 20.53 -15.20 4.53
CA THR A 365 20.45 -14.60 5.86
C THR A 365 19.03 -14.13 6.21
N PHE A 366 18.29 -13.65 5.20
CA PHE A 366 16.95 -13.09 5.32
C PHE A 366 15.97 -13.79 4.35
N PRO A 367 15.66 -15.08 4.55
CA PRO A 367 14.89 -15.88 3.58
C PRO A 367 13.46 -15.38 3.39
N GLU A 368 12.90 -14.67 4.37
CA GLU A 368 11.56 -14.11 4.32
C GLU A 368 11.48 -12.72 3.64
N SER A 369 12.64 -12.10 3.33
CA SER A 369 12.67 -10.77 2.72
C SER A 369 12.40 -10.86 1.23
N MET A 370 11.22 -10.38 0.82
CA MET A 370 10.83 -10.33 -0.57
C MET A 370 11.61 -9.27 -1.35
N SER A 371 11.98 -8.15 -0.72
CA SER A 371 12.78 -7.10 -1.35
C SER A 371 14.13 -7.64 -1.83
N THR A 372 14.80 -8.51 -1.06
CA THR A 372 16.04 -9.17 -1.50
C THR A 372 15.81 -10.18 -2.62
N ILE A 373 14.70 -10.91 -2.61
CA ILE A 373 14.33 -11.86 -3.68
C ILE A 373 14.07 -11.13 -5.00
N TYR A 374 13.32 -10.03 -4.98
CA TYR A 374 13.08 -9.22 -6.18
C TYR A 374 14.38 -8.61 -6.71
N ALA A 375 15.21 -8.07 -5.81
CA ALA A 375 16.49 -7.48 -6.17
C ALA A 375 17.44 -8.54 -6.78
N LEU A 376 17.51 -9.76 -6.21
CA LEU A 376 18.32 -10.85 -6.75
C LEU A 376 17.88 -11.26 -8.16
N ALA A 377 16.57 -11.45 -8.35
CA ALA A 377 16.04 -11.79 -9.66
C ALA A 377 16.35 -10.68 -10.69
N ASN A 378 16.19 -9.41 -10.31
CA ASN A 378 16.55 -8.28 -11.15
C ASN A 378 18.06 -8.25 -11.49
N ALA A 379 18.94 -8.44 -10.50
CA ALA A 379 20.39 -8.49 -10.69
C ALA A 379 20.81 -9.63 -11.62
N GLN A 380 20.19 -10.80 -11.48
CA GLN A 380 20.42 -11.97 -12.34
C GLN A 380 19.98 -11.70 -13.79
N ILE A 381 18.84 -11.04 -14.01
CA ILE A 381 18.37 -10.66 -15.34
C ILE A 381 19.38 -9.68 -15.98
N VAL A 382 19.76 -8.63 -15.27
CA VAL A 382 20.71 -7.61 -15.76
C VAL A 382 22.10 -8.22 -16.02
N GLY A 383 22.53 -9.17 -15.18
CA GLY A 383 23.81 -9.86 -15.31
C GLY A 383 23.83 -11.02 -16.29
N GLY A 384 22.78 -11.18 -17.13
CA GLY A 384 22.72 -12.25 -18.14
C GLY A 384 22.44 -13.64 -17.58
N ARG A 385 22.09 -13.78 -16.29
CA ARG A 385 21.75 -15.05 -15.62
C ARG A 385 20.23 -15.24 -15.56
N ALA A 386 19.54 -14.97 -16.65
CA ALA A 386 18.07 -14.99 -16.72
C ALA A 386 17.46 -16.35 -16.35
N GLN A 387 18.17 -17.47 -16.60
CA GLN A 387 17.72 -18.81 -16.22
C GLN A 387 17.67 -19.00 -14.70
N ASP A 388 18.63 -18.42 -13.97
CA ASP A 388 18.65 -18.46 -12.51
C ASP A 388 17.51 -17.62 -11.93
N ALA A 389 17.27 -16.43 -12.52
CA ALA A 389 16.13 -15.59 -12.18
C ALA A 389 14.80 -16.31 -12.41
N GLU A 390 14.60 -16.95 -13.57
CA GLU A 390 13.39 -17.73 -13.89
C GLU A 390 13.12 -18.78 -12.81
N ARG A 391 14.16 -19.58 -12.45
CA ARG A 391 14.03 -20.64 -11.44
C ARG A 391 13.70 -20.08 -10.06
N GLY A 392 14.37 -19.01 -9.64
CA GLY A 392 14.16 -18.35 -8.36
C GLY A 392 12.76 -17.77 -8.24
N VAL A 393 12.32 -17.03 -9.26
CA VAL A 393 10.99 -16.40 -9.32
C VAL A 393 9.88 -17.44 -9.35
N ARG A 394 10.00 -18.52 -10.15
CA ARG A 394 9.00 -19.61 -10.16
C ARG A 394 8.85 -20.26 -8.80
N ARG A 395 9.96 -20.46 -8.06
CA ARG A 395 9.92 -20.99 -6.69
C ARG A 395 9.16 -20.05 -5.74
N ALA A 396 9.40 -18.74 -5.83
CA ALA A 396 8.70 -17.76 -5.01
C ALA A 396 7.20 -17.68 -5.37
N LEU A 397 6.84 -17.76 -6.64
CA LEU A 397 5.44 -17.77 -7.11
C LEU A 397 4.66 -19.00 -6.62
N ALA A 398 5.31 -20.12 -6.32
CA ALA A 398 4.62 -21.31 -5.81
C ALA A 398 3.90 -21.05 -4.48
N SER A 399 4.41 -20.14 -3.65
CA SER A 399 3.79 -19.74 -2.38
C SER A 399 3.12 -18.36 -2.43
N ARG A 400 3.33 -17.59 -3.52
CA ARG A 400 2.87 -16.20 -3.66
C ARG A 400 2.32 -15.94 -5.07
N SER A 401 1.34 -16.74 -5.47
CA SER A 401 0.77 -16.71 -6.83
C SER A 401 0.16 -15.35 -7.23
N ASN A 402 -0.22 -14.52 -6.26
CA ASN A 402 -0.82 -13.20 -6.49
C ASN A 402 0.20 -12.05 -6.41
N ASP A 403 1.49 -12.34 -6.47
CA ASP A 403 2.53 -11.32 -6.43
C ASP A 403 2.82 -10.77 -7.83
N MET A 404 2.37 -9.56 -8.07
CA MET A 404 2.50 -8.89 -9.37
C MET A 404 3.97 -8.63 -9.76
N ARG A 405 4.85 -8.31 -8.80
CA ARG A 405 6.27 -8.07 -9.08
C ARG A 405 6.98 -9.34 -9.50
N LEU A 406 6.67 -10.48 -8.86
CA LEU A 406 7.20 -11.77 -9.29
C LEU A 406 6.78 -12.12 -10.71
N TRP A 407 5.52 -11.89 -11.08
CA TRP A 407 5.06 -12.11 -12.44
C TRP A 407 5.77 -11.20 -13.45
N GLY A 408 5.97 -9.92 -13.11
CA GLY A 408 6.74 -8.99 -13.93
C GLY A 408 8.20 -9.40 -14.11
N LEU A 409 8.84 -9.87 -13.03
CA LEU A 409 10.22 -10.41 -13.09
C LEU A 409 10.29 -11.69 -13.93
N LEU A 410 9.28 -12.57 -13.81
CA LEU A 410 9.20 -13.78 -14.64
C LEU A 410 9.04 -13.44 -16.11
N ALA A 411 8.20 -12.46 -16.46
CA ALA A 411 8.07 -11.99 -17.83
C ALA A 411 9.40 -11.46 -18.39
N ARG A 412 10.11 -10.64 -17.61
CA ARG A 412 11.44 -10.11 -18.00
C ARG A 412 12.50 -11.21 -18.14
N ALA A 413 12.53 -12.18 -17.23
CA ALA A 413 13.46 -13.31 -17.31
C ALA A 413 13.19 -14.14 -18.57
N ASN A 414 11.92 -14.45 -18.87
CA ASN A 414 11.54 -15.17 -20.07
C ASN A 414 11.86 -14.39 -21.35
N ALA A 415 11.68 -13.06 -21.35
CA ALA A 415 12.08 -12.19 -22.46
C ALA A 415 13.59 -12.29 -22.74
N ALA A 416 14.41 -12.21 -21.68
CA ALA A 416 15.87 -12.33 -21.80
C ALA A 416 16.33 -13.73 -22.28
N LEU A 417 15.49 -14.77 -22.06
CA LEU A 417 15.74 -16.13 -22.55
C LEU A 417 15.17 -16.39 -23.95
N GLY A 418 14.49 -15.43 -24.56
CA GLY A 418 13.84 -15.59 -25.85
C GLY A 418 12.55 -16.45 -25.81
N LYS A 419 12.03 -16.79 -24.62
CA LYS A 419 10.83 -17.61 -24.40
C LYS A 419 9.58 -16.74 -24.51
N ARG A 420 9.16 -16.39 -25.72
CA ARG A 420 8.08 -15.42 -25.97
C ARG A 420 6.73 -15.88 -25.44
N THR A 421 6.37 -17.16 -25.64
CA THR A 421 5.11 -17.73 -25.10
C THR A 421 5.05 -17.56 -23.58
N ALA A 422 6.09 -17.96 -22.86
CA ALA A 422 6.17 -17.86 -21.41
C ALA A 422 6.24 -16.39 -20.93
N GLN A 423 6.92 -15.51 -21.68
CA GLN A 423 6.95 -14.06 -21.41
C GLN A 423 5.54 -13.47 -21.43
N HIS A 424 4.80 -13.67 -22.52
CA HIS A 424 3.45 -13.10 -22.67
C HIS A 424 2.47 -13.70 -21.66
N ARG A 425 2.58 -14.98 -21.32
CA ARG A 425 1.78 -15.59 -20.26
C ARG A 425 2.04 -14.94 -18.90
N ALA A 426 3.30 -14.74 -18.55
CA ALA A 426 3.64 -14.07 -17.29
C ALA A 426 3.16 -12.59 -17.27
N GLN A 427 3.29 -11.88 -18.41
CA GLN A 427 2.78 -10.51 -18.53
C GLN A 427 1.25 -10.44 -18.44
N ALA A 428 0.54 -11.45 -18.92
CA ALA A 428 -0.91 -11.54 -18.77
C ALA A 428 -1.32 -11.61 -17.31
N GLU A 429 -0.61 -12.38 -16.47
CA GLU A 429 -0.91 -12.44 -15.03
C GLU A 429 -0.69 -11.09 -14.34
N VAL A 430 0.30 -10.30 -14.75
CA VAL A 430 0.46 -8.91 -14.28
C VAL A 430 -0.80 -8.10 -14.56
N TYR A 431 -1.31 -8.17 -15.80
CA TYR A 431 -2.54 -7.45 -16.18
C TYR A 431 -3.79 -7.98 -15.45
N VAL A 432 -3.87 -9.29 -15.20
CA VAL A 432 -4.96 -9.89 -14.42
C VAL A 432 -4.97 -9.31 -12.99
N LEU A 433 -3.81 -9.28 -12.32
CA LEU A 433 -3.67 -8.75 -10.98
C LEU A 433 -3.94 -7.23 -10.90
N GLN A 434 -3.73 -6.51 -11.98
CA GLN A 434 -4.13 -5.10 -12.14
C GLN A 434 -5.62 -4.92 -12.46
N GLY A 435 -6.38 -6.00 -12.72
CA GLY A 435 -7.75 -5.92 -13.22
C GLY A 435 -7.84 -5.41 -14.67
N ALA A 436 -6.76 -5.37 -15.41
CA ALA A 436 -6.69 -4.94 -16.81
C ALA A 436 -6.97 -6.13 -17.76
N TYR A 437 -8.14 -6.75 -17.64
CA TYR A 437 -8.45 -8.02 -18.34
C TYR A 437 -8.32 -7.93 -19.85
N ARG A 438 -8.61 -6.76 -20.45
CA ARG A 438 -8.42 -6.58 -21.89
C ARG A 438 -6.95 -6.72 -22.30
N GLY A 439 -6.03 -6.09 -21.57
CA GLY A 439 -4.60 -6.23 -21.80
C GLY A 439 -4.11 -7.67 -21.54
N ALA A 440 -4.69 -8.36 -20.54
CA ALA A 440 -4.40 -9.75 -20.29
C ALA A 440 -4.80 -10.67 -21.47
N VAL A 441 -5.99 -10.44 -22.06
CA VAL A 441 -6.45 -11.15 -23.27
C VAL A 441 -5.48 -10.93 -24.44
N GLU A 442 -5.07 -9.69 -24.68
CA GLU A 442 -4.10 -9.35 -25.75
C GLU A 442 -2.77 -10.08 -25.54
N GLN A 443 -2.26 -10.13 -24.30
CA GLN A 443 -1.01 -10.85 -24.01
C GLN A 443 -1.17 -12.36 -24.19
N LEU A 444 -2.27 -12.97 -23.79
CA LEU A 444 -2.51 -14.41 -24.00
C LEU A 444 -2.66 -14.77 -25.49
N GLU A 445 -3.24 -13.88 -26.29
CA GLU A 445 -3.28 -14.05 -27.74
C GLU A 445 -1.90 -13.96 -28.39
N LEU A 446 -1.03 -13.05 -27.89
CA LEU A 446 0.37 -12.98 -28.31
C LEU A 446 1.14 -14.24 -27.91
N ALA A 447 0.90 -14.77 -26.70
CA ALA A 447 1.50 -16.03 -26.27
C ALA A 447 1.19 -17.19 -27.23
N ARG A 448 -0.06 -17.31 -27.68
CA ARG A 448 -0.50 -18.34 -28.63
C ARG A 448 0.17 -18.22 -30.01
N ARG A 449 0.47 -16.99 -30.44
CA ARG A 449 1.08 -16.70 -31.77
C ARG A 449 2.61 -16.69 -31.73
N ALA A 450 3.23 -16.81 -30.57
CA ALA A 450 4.67 -16.67 -30.41
C ALA A 450 5.48 -17.78 -31.12
N GLY A 451 4.92 -18.99 -31.22
CA GLY A 451 5.48 -20.09 -32.02
C GLY A 451 6.66 -20.84 -31.40
N ASP A 452 6.96 -20.56 -30.11
CA ASP A 452 8.06 -21.18 -29.36
C ASP A 452 7.57 -21.97 -28.13
N GLY A 453 6.26 -22.00 -27.90
CA GLY A 453 5.65 -22.74 -26.77
C GLY A 453 5.45 -24.23 -27.09
N ASP A 454 5.68 -25.08 -26.10
CA ASP A 454 5.32 -26.48 -26.17
C ASP A 454 3.77 -26.69 -26.02
N PHE A 455 3.34 -27.93 -26.20
CA PHE A 455 1.92 -28.30 -26.10
C PHE A 455 1.31 -27.90 -24.75
N TYR A 456 2.03 -28.08 -23.65
CA TYR A 456 1.54 -27.77 -22.31
C TYR A 456 1.41 -26.27 -22.08
N GLU A 457 2.40 -25.49 -22.54
CA GLU A 457 2.40 -24.03 -22.45
C GLU A 457 1.26 -23.41 -23.25
N LEU A 458 1.04 -23.90 -24.48
CA LEU A 458 -0.05 -23.42 -25.35
C LEU A 458 -1.42 -23.81 -24.78
N SER A 459 -1.57 -25.06 -24.29
CA SER A 459 -2.81 -25.50 -23.65
C SER A 459 -3.15 -24.69 -22.41
N ALA A 460 -2.15 -24.37 -21.57
CA ALA A 460 -2.33 -23.53 -20.40
C ALA A 460 -2.68 -22.07 -20.78
N ALA A 461 -2.08 -21.54 -21.86
CA ALA A 461 -2.42 -20.21 -22.38
C ALA A 461 -3.87 -20.16 -22.89
N ASP A 462 -4.31 -21.20 -23.62
CA ASP A 462 -5.68 -21.31 -24.12
C ASP A 462 -6.73 -21.45 -23.01
N ALA A 463 -6.44 -22.25 -22.00
CA ALA A 463 -7.32 -22.38 -20.84
C ALA A 463 -7.48 -21.05 -20.10
N ARG A 464 -6.35 -20.36 -19.86
CA ARG A 464 -6.34 -19.06 -19.17
C ARG A 464 -7.02 -17.99 -20.02
N LEU A 465 -6.83 -18.00 -21.35
CA LEU A 465 -7.47 -17.05 -22.26
C LEU A 465 -9.01 -17.15 -22.19
N ARG A 466 -9.56 -18.37 -22.16
CA ARG A 466 -11.02 -18.56 -22.00
C ARG A 466 -11.51 -17.93 -20.70
N GLU A 467 -10.89 -18.27 -19.57
CA GLU A 467 -11.26 -17.74 -18.24
C GLU A 467 -11.22 -16.19 -18.22
N ILE A 468 -10.16 -15.59 -18.77
CA ILE A 468 -10.01 -14.13 -18.72
C ILE A 468 -10.95 -13.40 -19.69
N ARG A 469 -11.31 -14.03 -20.82
CA ARG A 469 -12.34 -13.48 -21.73
C ARG A 469 -13.70 -13.41 -21.04
N ASP A 470 -14.08 -14.43 -20.30
CA ASP A 470 -15.36 -14.45 -19.57
C ASP A 470 -15.37 -13.30 -18.53
N ARG A 471 -14.30 -13.12 -17.76
CA ARG A 471 -14.16 -11.99 -16.82
C ARG A 471 -14.19 -10.62 -17.51
N ALA A 472 -13.53 -10.47 -18.64
CA ALA A 472 -13.53 -9.22 -19.42
C ALA A 472 -14.92 -8.89 -19.98
N GLU A 473 -15.72 -9.91 -20.31
CA GLU A 473 -17.10 -9.72 -20.73
C GLU A 473 -18.02 -9.35 -19.58
N GLU A 474 -17.84 -9.98 -18.42
CA GLU A 474 -18.59 -9.61 -17.19
C GLU A 474 -18.32 -8.16 -16.79
N GLU A 475 -17.06 -7.71 -16.81
CA GLU A 475 -16.69 -6.33 -16.56
C GLU A 475 -17.38 -5.37 -17.56
N ARG A 476 -17.37 -5.69 -18.85
CA ARG A 476 -18.08 -4.89 -19.86
C ARG A 476 -19.60 -4.83 -19.65
N ARG A 477 -20.20 -5.95 -19.22
CA ARG A 477 -21.64 -5.99 -18.92
C ARG A 477 -21.98 -5.16 -17.68
N SER A 478 -21.15 -5.21 -16.64
CA SER A 478 -21.34 -4.40 -15.43
C SER A 478 -21.19 -2.90 -15.72
N GLN A 479 -20.17 -2.50 -16.49
CA GLN A 479 -19.97 -1.12 -16.93
C GLN A 479 -21.13 -0.59 -17.79
N ARG A 480 -21.72 -1.41 -18.65
CA ARG A 480 -22.90 -1.04 -19.44
C ARG A 480 -24.18 -0.96 -18.62
N ARG A 481 -24.31 -1.76 -17.56
CA ARG A 481 -25.45 -1.70 -16.63
C ARG A 481 -25.34 -0.53 -15.66
N GLY A 482 -24.14 -0.18 -15.24
CA GLY A 482 -23.85 1.01 -14.47
C GLY A 482 -23.91 2.30 -15.32
N GLY A 483 -23.96 2.24 -16.70
CA GLY A 483 -24.01 3.33 -17.68
C GLY A 483 -25.42 3.62 -18.23
N ARG A 484 -26.45 3.02 -17.66
CA ARG A 484 -27.87 3.28 -17.93
C ARG A 484 -28.58 3.63 -16.63
#